data_7fcce06a37f30524a1ce2d9a4cac3d3d
#
_entry.id   7fcce06a37f30524a1ce2d9a4cac3d3d
#
_cell.length_a   1.000
_cell.length_b   1.000
_cell.length_c   1.000
_cell.angle_alpha   90.00
_cell.angle_beta   90.00
_cell.angle_gamma   90.00
#
_symmetry.space_group_name_H-M   'P 1'
#
loop_
_entity.id
_entity.type
_entity.pdbx_description
1 polymer ?
#
loop_
_entity_poly.entity_id
_entity_poly.type
_entity_poly.pdbx_seq_one_letter_code
_entity_poly.pdbx_strand_id
1 'polypeptide(L)'
;ENLELAIDMGWFWFLSQPMVSFMDWLNGYLNSWGLTIVVFTLLIKFVFWPVTAKSFKSMAALRKITPELNEIKERYKNDKQQQGQESMKLMREKGANPLGGCLPMALQVPFFIGFFFALREMVELRHTPLGFWTDLSAPDPYFIMPVLFGLIMLMTQRLNPQPVGMDPTQAQVMKFMPIIFSVMFVFFPAGLCLYTVVNSGVQLIQQYLLYRKHGAAGGSSTP
;
A
#
# COMPACT_ATOMS: atom_id res chain seq x y z
N GLU A 1 -4.10 -8.38 35.63
CA GLU A 1 -4.06 -9.83 35.67
C GLU A 1 -4.18 -10.32 34.24
N ASN A 2 -3.14 -10.68 33.72
CA ASN A 2 -2.61 -11.18 32.44
C ASN A 2 -3.54 -12.01 31.51
N LEU A 3 -4.82 -11.73 31.43
CA LEU A 3 -5.70 -12.27 30.40
C LEU A 3 -5.34 -11.75 28.98
N GLU A 4 -4.67 -10.58 28.92
CA GLU A 4 -4.15 -10.01 27.68
C GLU A 4 -3.02 -10.83 27.06
N LEU A 5 -2.32 -11.66 27.85
CA LEU A 5 -1.28 -12.57 27.39
C LEU A 5 -1.82 -13.92 26.86
N ALA A 6 -3.09 -14.21 27.09
CA ALA A 6 -3.76 -15.42 26.58
C ALA A 6 -4.25 -15.26 25.12
N ILE A 7 -4.14 -14.06 24.55
CA ILE A 7 -4.51 -13.77 23.18
C ILE A 7 -3.39 -14.29 22.27
N ASP A 8 -3.67 -15.37 21.58
CA ASP A 8 -2.72 -16.01 20.66
C ASP A 8 -2.58 -15.17 19.38
N MET A 9 -1.85 -14.07 19.48
CA MET A 9 -1.57 -13.15 18.36
C MET A 9 -0.62 -13.77 17.33
N GLY A 10 -0.37 -15.07 17.38
CA GLY A 10 0.50 -15.80 16.48
C GLY A 10 1.94 -15.29 16.51
N TRP A 11 2.74 -15.61 15.49
CA TRP A 11 4.15 -15.19 15.43
C TRP A 11 4.35 -13.66 15.37
N PHE A 12 3.32 -12.89 15.00
CA PHE A 12 3.40 -11.42 14.91
C PHE A 12 3.00 -10.69 16.20
N TRP A 13 2.89 -11.38 17.35
CA TRP A 13 2.52 -10.79 18.64
C TRP A 13 3.40 -9.59 19.02
N PHE A 14 4.69 -9.65 18.72
CA PHE A 14 5.67 -8.59 19.00
C PHE A 14 5.38 -7.29 18.26
N LEU A 15 4.64 -7.35 17.14
CA LEU A 15 4.22 -6.18 16.37
C LEU A 15 2.78 -5.78 16.69
N SER A 16 1.86 -6.75 16.80
CA SER A 16 0.45 -6.48 17.07
C SER A 16 0.20 -5.96 18.49
N GLN A 17 0.89 -6.48 19.50
CA GLN A 17 0.70 -6.05 20.89
C GLN A 17 1.04 -4.57 21.12
N PRO A 18 2.21 -4.03 20.70
CA PRO A 18 2.46 -2.59 20.79
C PRO A 18 1.46 -1.74 20.00
N MET A 19 0.97 -2.26 18.85
CA MET A 19 -0.04 -1.56 18.04
C MET A 19 -1.36 -1.46 18.81
N VAL A 20 -1.84 -2.55 19.40
CA VAL A 20 -3.07 -2.59 20.22
C VAL A 20 -2.92 -1.63 21.41
N SER A 21 -1.85 -1.75 22.21
CA SER A 21 -1.61 -0.89 23.37
C SER A 21 -1.57 0.60 23.01
N PHE A 22 -0.97 0.93 21.88
CA PHE A 22 -0.93 2.32 21.40
C PHE A 22 -2.31 2.79 20.90
N MET A 23 -3.08 1.92 20.25
CA MET A 23 -4.45 2.21 19.83
C MET A 23 -5.39 2.40 21.03
N ASP A 24 -5.26 1.57 22.07
CA ASP A 24 -6.05 1.70 23.30
C ASP A 24 -5.74 3.04 24.00
N TRP A 25 -4.45 3.37 24.15
CA TRP A 25 -4.04 4.65 24.69
C TRP A 25 -4.62 5.83 23.89
N LEU A 26 -4.59 5.75 22.57
CA LEU A 26 -5.11 6.78 21.68
C LEU A 26 -6.65 6.87 21.76
N ASN A 27 -7.33 5.73 21.87
CA ASN A 27 -8.78 5.65 22.02
C ASN A 27 -9.25 6.28 23.34
N GLY A 28 -8.44 6.21 24.39
CA GLY A 28 -8.72 6.90 25.66
C GLY A 28 -8.90 8.41 25.52
N TYR A 29 -8.33 9.02 24.48
CA TYR A 29 -8.52 10.45 24.16
C TYR A 29 -9.60 10.70 23.12
N LEU A 30 -9.72 9.83 22.10
CA LEU A 30 -10.61 10.02 20.95
C LEU A 30 -12.02 9.50 21.19
N ASN A 31 -12.21 8.56 22.13
CA ASN A 31 -13.47 7.90 22.44
C ASN A 31 -14.22 7.38 21.18
N SER A 32 -13.47 6.99 20.16
CA SER A 32 -14.00 6.49 18.89
C SER A 32 -12.97 5.60 18.20
N TRP A 33 -13.24 4.31 18.11
CA TRP A 33 -12.34 3.36 17.46
C TRP A 33 -12.10 3.65 15.98
N GLY A 34 -13.12 4.11 15.26
CA GLY A 34 -12.94 4.50 13.86
C GLY A 34 -11.98 5.66 13.69
N LEU A 35 -12.11 6.71 14.52
CA LEU A 35 -11.15 7.83 14.54
C LEU A 35 -9.77 7.37 15.00
N THR A 36 -9.72 6.46 15.96
CA THR A 36 -8.45 5.88 16.44
C THR A 36 -7.69 5.19 15.30
N ILE A 37 -8.37 4.37 14.50
CA ILE A 37 -7.77 3.72 13.32
C ILE A 37 -7.23 4.76 12.34
N VAL A 38 -8.00 5.80 12.03
CA VAL A 38 -7.58 6.87 11.12
C VAL A 38 -6.35 7.60 11.64
N VAL A 39 -6.39 8.10 12.89
CA VAL A 39 -5.28 8.86 13.49
C VAL A 39 -4.04 8.00 13.64
N PHE A 40 -4.19 6.77 14.11
CA PHE A 40 -3.11 5.79 14.19
C PHE A 40 -2.42 5.59 12.85
N THR A 41 -3.20 5.38 11.78
CA THR A 41 -2.69 5.21 10.41
C THR A 41 -1.91 6.45 9.95
N LEU A 42 -2.44 7.65 10.22
CA LEU A 42 -1.78 8.90 9.85
C LEU A 42 -0.46 9.09 10.61
N LEU A 43 -0.41 8.77 11.90
CA LEU A 43 0.81 8.85 12.71
C LEU A 43 1.89 7.91 12.19
N ILE A 44 1.55 6.66 11.92
CA ILE A 44 2.50 5.69 11.33
C ILE A 44 3.00 6.20 9.98
N LYS A 45 2.13 6.71 9.11
CA LYS A 45 2.52 7.27 7.82
C LYS A 45 3.45 8.47 7.98
N PHE A 46 3.23 9.31 8.97
CA PHE A 46 4.08 10.44 9.26
C PHE A 46 5.48 10.01 9.71
N VAL A 47 5.57 9.03 10.61
CA VAL A 47 6.84 8.46 11.07
C VAL A 47 7.63 7.84 9.91
N PHE A 48 6.97 7.07 9.04
CA PHE A 48 7.61 6.43 7.89
C PHE A 48 7.70 7.32 6.64
N TRP A 49 7.25 8.57 6.72
CA TRP A 49 7.31 9.52 5.60
C TRP A 49 8.68 9.63 4.94
N PRO A 50 9.81 9.80 5.68
CA PRO A 50 11.13 9.94 5.04
C PRO A 50 11.56 8.67 4.30
N VAL A 51 11.19 7.50 4.79
CA VAL A 51 11.52 6.20 4.15
C VAL A 51 10.73 6.06 2.85
N THR A 52 9.42 6.29 2.89
CA THR A 52 8.55 6.21 1.72
C THR A 52 8.88 7.30 0.69
N ALA A 53 9.28 8.49 1.12
CA ALA A 53 9.71 9.57 0.23
C ALA A 53 10.98 9.19 -0.57
N LYS A 54 11.96 8.54 0.05
CA LYS A 54 13.15 8.01 -0.66
C LYS A 54 12.76 6.97 -1.69
N SER A 55 11.82 6.09 -1.36
CA SER A 55 11.29 5.08 -2.27
C SER A 55 10.62 5.71 -3.50
N PHE A 56 9.72 6.65 -3.30
CA PHE A 56 9.05 7.35 -4.41
C PHE A 56 10.01 8.18 -5.27
N LYS A 57 11.06 8.75 -4.68
CA LYS A 57 12.13 9.41 -5.45
C LYS A 57 12.84 8.42 -6.38
N SER A 58 13.12 7.21 -5.91
CA SER A 58 13.72 6.15 -6.73
C SER A 58 12.77 5.71 -7.86
N MET A 59 11.47 5.57 -7.57
CA MET A 59 10.46 5.26 -8.59
C MET A 59 10.33 6.38 -9.63
N ALA A 60 10.42 7.64 -9.23
CA ALA A 60 10.41 8.77 -10.15
C ALA A 60 11.63 8.74 -11.09
N ALA A 61 12.80 8.33 -10.61
CA ALA A 61 13.98 8.11 -11.43
C ALA A 61 13.77 6.99 -12.46
N LEU A 62 13.20 5.86 -12.04
CA LEU A 62 12.83 4.76 -12.94
C LEU A 62 11.86 5.20 -14.04
N ARG A 63 10.87 6.02 -13.69
CA ARG A 63 9.90 6.54 -14.66
C ARG A 63 10.55 7.38 -15.75
N LYS A 64 11.59 8.15 -15.42
CA LYS A 64 12.33 8.97 -16.40
C LYS A 64 13.08 8.14 -17.44
N ILE A 65 13.60 6.97 -17.04
CA ILE A 65 14.35 6.06 -17.94
C ILE A 65 13.46 4.99 -18.58
N THR A 66 12.16 4.99 -18.30
CA THR A 66 11.21 4.03 -18.89
C THR A 66 11.26 3.99 -20.43
N PRO A 67 11.35 5.11 -21.19
CA PRO A 67 11.48 5.07 -22.64
C PRO A 67 12.75 4.33 -23.08
N GLU A 68 13.91 4.62 -22.48
CA GLU A 68 15.17 3.93 -22.77
C GLU A 68 15.09 2.42 -22.46
N LEU A 69 14.39 2.06 -21.38
CA LEU A 69 14.16 0.66 -21.02
C LEU A 69 13.23 -0.06 -22.02
N ASN A 70 12.26 0.64 -22.58
CA ASN A 70 11.40 0.09 -23.63
C ASN A 70 12.17 -0.15 -24.94
N GLU A 71 13.11 0.73 -25.30
CA GLU A 71 14.00 0.52 -26.44
C GLU A 71 14.86 -0.74 -26.28
N ILE A 72 15.42 -0.97 -25.07
CA ILE A 72 16.14 -2.20 -24.75
C ILE A 72 15.23 -3.42 -24.91
N LYS A 73 13.99 -3.33 -24.42
CA LYS A 73 13.00 -4.40 -24.54
C LYS A 73 12.69 -4.74 -26.00
N GLU A 74 12.58 -3.73 -26.84
CA GLU A 74 12.35 -3.93 -28.27
C GLU A 74 13.56 -4.50 -29.00
N ARG A 75 14.77 -4.02 -28.66
CA ARG A 75 16.02 -4.46 -29.26
C ARG A 75 16.32 -5.94 -28.95
N TYR A 76 16.05 -6.38 -27.73
CA TYR A 76 16.35 -7.74 -27.25
C TYR A 76 15.09 -8.59 -27.05
N LYS A 77 14.09 -8.49 -27.95
CA LYS A 77 12.83 -9.25 -27.85
C LYS A 77 13.02 -10.75 -27.74
N ASN A 78 14.03 -11.30 -28.42
CA ASN A 78 14.28 -12.73 -28.51
C ASN A 78 15.29 -13.24 -27.47
N ASP A 79 15.95 -12.38 -26.73
CA ASP A 79 16.93 -12.71 -25.69
C ASP A 79 16.59 -12.03 -24.37
N LYS A 80 15.76 -12.72 -23.57
CA LYS A 80 15.32 -12.22 -22.26
C LYS A 80 16.47 -12.06 -21.26
N GLN A 81 17.54 -12.86 -21.41
CA GLN A 81 18.69 -12.79 -20.51
C GLN A 81 19.50 -11.51 -20.78
N GLN A 82 19.80 -11.23 -22.04
CA GLN A 82 20.50 -10.03 -22.44
C GLN A 82 19.69 -8.77 -22.18
N GLN A 83 18.36 -8.82 -22.42
CA GLN A 83 17.41 -7.78 -22.06
C GLN A 83 17.47 -7.43 -20.57
N GLY A 84 17.49 -8.44 -19.69
CA GLY A 84 17.60 -8.25 -18.24
C GLY A 84 18.92 -7.62 -17.83
N GLN A 85 20.04 -8.07 -18.41
CA GLN A 85 21.38 -7.54 -18.12
C GLN A 85 21.53 -6.07 -18.54
N GLU A 86 21.14 -5.72 -19.77
CA GLU A 86 21.22 -4.36 -20.26
C GLU A 86 20.26 -3.41 -19.52
N SER A 87 19.06 -3.87 -19.17
CA SER A 87 18.13 -3.11 -18.34
C SER A 87 18.70 -2.83 -16.94
N MET A 88 19.32 -3.83 -16.32
CA MET A 88 19.95 -3.68 -15.00
C MET A 88 21.16 -2.73 -15.06
N LYS A 89 21.96 -2.81 -16.13
CA LYS A 89 23.10 -1.93 -16.39
C LYS A 89 22.65 -0.48 -16.53
N LEU A 90 21.65 -0.22 -17.37
CA LEU A 90 21.07 1.11 -17.54
C LEU A 90 20.54 1.68 -16.23
N MET A 91 19.81 0.87 -15.43
CA MET A 91 19.29 1.30 -14.13
C MET A 91 20.43 1.68 -13.17
N ARG A 92 21.53 0.93 -13.15
CA ARG A 92 22.72 1.27 -12.34
C ARG A 92 23.41 2.54 -12.80
N GLU A 93 23.62 2.72 -14.10
CA GLU A 93 24.25 3.91 -14.69
C GLU A 93 23.45 5.20 -14.40
N LYS A 94 22.12 5.10 -14.43
CA LYS A 94 21.22 6.24 -14.13
C LYS A 94 20.89 6.38 -12.65
N GLY A 95 21.44 5.53 -11.77
CA GLY A 95 21.20 5.57 -10.33
C GLY A 95 19.74 5.23 -9.93
N ALA A 96 19.02 4.54 -10.80
CA ALA A 96 17.65 4.12 -10.56
C ALA A 96 17.64 2.73 -9.90
N ASN A 97 17.13 2.65 -8.67
CA ASN A 97 17.08 1.38 -7.94
C ASN A 97 15.70 0.72 -8.11
N PRO A 98 15.61 -0.46 -8.76
CA PRO A 98 14.34 -1.16 -8.93
C PRO A 98 13.72 -1.62 -7.59
N LEU A 99 14.55 -1.90 -6.58
CA LEU A 99 14.10 -2.28 -5.24
C LEU A 99 13.41 -1.13 -4.49
N GLY A 100 13.68 0.13 -4.89
CA GLY A 100 13.01 1.29 -4.32
C GLY A 100 11.49 1.24 -4.48
N GLY A 101 11.00 0.65 -5.57
CA GLY A 101 9.56 0.52 -5.84
C GLY A 101 8.82 -0.47 -4.95
N CYS A 102 9.46 -1.55 -4.52
CA CYS A 102 8.85 -2.58 -3.67
C CYS A 102 9.00 -2.29 -2.16
N LEU A 103 9.85 -1.33 -1.77
CA LEU A 103 10.09 -1.01 -0.36
C LEU A 103 8.81 -0.60 0.40
N PRO A 104 7.90 0.26 -0.14
CA PRO A 104 6.64 0.56 0.52
C PRO A 104 5.78 -0.68 0.74
N MET A 105 5.75 -1.59 -0.23
CA MET A 105 5.00 -2.85 -0.12
C MET A 105 5.64 -3.76 0.93
N ALA A 106 6.95 -3.93 0.92
CA ALA A 106 7.67 -4.74 1.90
C ALA A 106 7.47 -4.25 3.33
N LEU A 107 7.41 -2.92 3.53
CA LEU A 107 7.10 -2.33 4.82
C LEU A 107 5.62 -2.50 5.20
N GLN A 108 4.72 -2.41 4.21
CA GLN A 108 3.27 -2.49 4.40
C GLN A 108 2.79 -3.87 4.84
N VAL A 109 3.37 -4.97 4.29
CA VAL A 109 2.90 -6.34 4.55
C VAL A 109 2.96 -6.72 6.04
N PRO A 110 4.07 -6.53 6.77
CA PRO A 110 4.11 -6.82 8.21
C PRO A 110 3.09 -6.00 9.02
N PHE A 111 2.94 -4.70 8.68
CA PHE A 111 1.96 -3.85 9.34
C PHE A 111 0.53 -4.29 9.06
N PHE A 112 0.22 -4.68 7.82
CA PHE A 112 -1.09 -5.19 7.45
C PHE A 112 -1.43 -6.47 8.22
N ILE A 113 -0.48 -7.41 8.29
CA ILE A 113 -0.66 -8.67 9.01
C ILE A 113 -0.83 -8.40 10.52
N GLY A 114 0.06 -7.58 11.11
CA GLY A 114 -0.04 -7.21 12.52
C GLY A 114 -1.35 -6.52 12.86
N PHE A 115 -1.82 -5.61 11.99
CA PHE A 115 -3.07 -4.92 12.16
C PHE A 115 -4.29 -5.84 11.98
N PHE A 116 -4.23 -6.78 11.04
CA PHE A 116 -5.27 -7.80 10.84
C PHE A 116 -5.46 -8.65 12.11
N PHE A 117 -4.37 -9.13 12.70
CA PHE A 117 -4.42 -9.87 13.95
C PHE A 117 -4.91 -9.00 15.11
N ALA A 118 -4.40 -7.77 15.22
CA ALA A 118 -4.84 -6.82 16.23
C ALA A 118 -6.37 -6.61 16.19
N LEU A 119 -6.93 -6.28 15.02
CA LEU A 119 -8.38 -6.06 14.86
C LEU A 119 -9.21 -7.30 15.13
N ARG A 120 -8.71 -8.48 14.79
CA ARG A 120 -9.41 -9.75 15.03
C ARG A 120 -9.57 -10.06 16.52
N GLU A 121 -8.56 -9.72 17.30
CA GLU A 121 -8.52 -9.98 18.74
C GLU A 121 -9.20 -8.87 19.58
N MET A 122 -9.31 -7.66 19.01
CA MET A 122 -9.94 -6.54 19.71
C MET A 122 -11.47 -6.70 19.78
N VAL A 123 -11.93 -7.19 20.91
CA VAL A 123 -13.36 -7.32 21.22
C VAL A 123 -14.07 -5.96 21.27
N GLU A 124 -13.32 -4.90 21.62
CA GLU A 124 -13.80 -3.53 21.73
C GLU A 124 -14.23 -2.92 20.39
N LEU A 125 -13.77 -3.46 19.26
CA LEU A 125 -14.24 -3.03 17.93
C LEU A 125 -15.62 -3.55 17.58
N ARG A 126 -16.13 -4.54 18.30
CA ARG A 126 -17.48 -5.08 18.07
C ARG A 126 -18.51 -4.03 18.43
N HIS A 127 -19.46 -3.81 17.51
CA HIS A 127 -20.54 -2.83 17.66
C HIS A 127 -20.07 -1.38 17.84
N THR A 128 -18.84 -1.05 17.44
CA THR A 128 -18.38 0.35 17.43
C THR A 128 -18.75 1.03 16.12
N PRO A 129 -19.58 2.09 16.19
CA PRO A 129 -20.02 2.80 15.00
C PRO A 129 -18.96 3.80 14.52
N LEU A 130 -18.91 3.99 13.22
CA LEU A 130 -18.23 5.13 12.59
C LEU A 130 -19.15 5.75 11.53
N GLY A 131 -19.75 6.88 11.85
CA GLY A 131 -20.74 7.52 10.97
C GLY A 131 -21.93 6.61 10.70
N PHE A 132 -22.11 6.14 9.47
CA PHE A 132 -23.17 5.23 9.08
C PHE A 132 -22.79 3.74 9.13
N TRP A 133 -21.56 3.38 9.43
CA TRP A 133 -21.16 2.02 9.76
C TRP A 133 -21.47 1.71 11.22
N THR A 134 -22.33 0.75 11.43
CA THR A 134 -22.79 0.37 12.78
C THR A 134 -21.82 -0.57 13.50
N ASP A 135 -20.98 -1.26 12.76
CA ASP A 135 -20.04 -2.23 13.30
C ASP A 135 -18.78 -2.31 12.44
N LEU A 136 -17.62 -1.91 12.98
CA LEU A 136 -16.33 -1.96 12.30
C LEU A 136 -15.71 -3.37 12.28
N SER A 137 -16.22 -4.30 13.07
CA SER A 137 -15.78 -5.70 13.07
C SER A 137 -16.48 -6.55 11.99
N ALA A 138 -17.61 -6.06 11.46
CA ALA A 138 -18.35 -6.69 10.37
C ALA A 138 -17.87 -6.18 9.00
N PRO A 139 -18.10 -6.93 7.91
CA PRO A 139 -17.88 -6.44 6.56
C PRO A 139 -18.72 -5.20 6.25
N ASP A 140 -18.21 -4.35 5.34
CA ASP A 140 -18.93 -3.13 4.93
C ASP A 140 -20.22 -3.47 4.17
N PRO A 141 -21.40 -3.18 4.75
CA PRO A 141 -22.69 -3.53 4.14
C PRO A 141 -23.01 -2.71 2.88
N TYR A 142 -22.33 -1.57 2.69
CA TYR A 142 -22.55 -0.67 1.57
C TYR A 142 -21.50 -0.80 0.46
N PHE A 143 -20.46 -1.63 0.66
CA PHE A 143 -19.34 -1.82 -0.26
C PHE A 143 -18.56 -0.54 -0.61
N ILE A 144 -18.75 0.52 0.16
CA ILE A 144 -18.11 1.83 -0.09
C ILE A 144 -16.60 1.73 0.08
N MET A 145 -16.14 1.11 1.17
CA MET A 145 -14.71 0.96 1.46
C MET A 145 -13.96 0.12 0.41
N PRO A 146 -14.45 -1.08 0.02
CA PRO A 146 -13.84 -1.87 -1.04
C PRO A 146 -13.77 -1.14 -2.39
N VAL A 147 -14.84 -0.44 -2.78
CA VAL A 147 -14.87 0.33 -4.04
C VAL A 147 -13.88 1.49 -3.98
N LEU A 148 -13.87 2.25 -2.88
CA LEU A 148 -12.92 3.36 -2.69
C LEU A 148 -11.48 2.88 -2.71
N PHE A 149 -11.19 1.76 -2.07
CA PHE A 149 -9.88 1.12 -2.12
C PHE A 149 -9.47 0.73 -3.55
N GLY A 150 -10.37 0.11 -4.30
CA GLY A 150 -10.15 -0.25 -5.70
C GLY A 150 -9.83 0.97 -6.57
N LEU A 151 -10.57 2.07 -6.40
CA LEU A 151 -10.33 3.33 -7.10
C LEU A 151 -8.95 3.92 -6.76
N ILE A 152 -8.58 3.94 -5.48
CA ILE A 152 -7.26 4.41 -5.02
C ILE A 152 -6.15 3.55 -5.63
N MET A 153 -6.31 2.23 -5.65
CA MET A 153 -5.35 1.32 -6.26
C MET A 153 -5.21 1.53 -7.77
N LEU A 154 -6.31 1.74 -8.49
CA LEU A 154 -6.28 2.05 -9.92
C LEU A 154 -5.56 3.38 -10.21
N MET A 155 -5.80 4.40 -9.39
CA MET A 155 -5.09 5.68 -9.49
C MET A 155 -3.60 5.52 -9.22
N THR A 156 -3.24 4.78 -8.17
CA THR A 156 -1.85 4.48 -7.83
C THR A 156 -1.15 3.72 -8.96
N GLN A 157 -1.83 2.75 -9.56
CA GLN A 157 -1.30 1.97 -10.68
C GLN A 157 -1.02 2.84 -11.91
N ARG A 158 -1.88 3.83 -12.19
CA ARG A 158 -1.66 4.80 -13.30
C ARG A 158 -0.45 5.71 -13.05
N LEU A 159 -0.13 5.99 -11.80
CA LEU A 159 1.03 6.79 -11.44
C LEU A 159 2.33 5.98 -11.44
N ASN A 160 2.26 4.66 -11.26
CA ASN A 160 3.44 3.82 -11.22
C ASN A 160 3.97 3.49 -12.63
N PRO A 161 5.29 3.51 -12.83
CA PRO A 161 5.88 3.03 -14.07
C PRO A 161 5.60 1.53 -14.22
N GLN A 162 5.31 1.12 -15.45
CA GLN A 162 5.20 -0.30 -15.76
C GLN A 162 6.56 -0.99 -15.54
N PRO A 163 6.61 -2.11 -14.82
CA PRO A 163 7.86 -2.84 -14.66
C PRO A 163 8.35 -3.34 -16.01
N VAL A 164 9.64 -3.08 -16.27
CA VAL A 164 10.28 -3.47 -17.54
C VAL A 164 10.65 -4.95 -17.48
N GLY A 165 10.48 -5.67 -18.58
CA GLY A 165 10.84 -7.09 -18.68
C GLY A 165 9.76 -8.06 -18.24
N MET A 166 8.56 -7.60 -17.89
CA MET A 166 7.44 -8.49 -17.59
C MET A 166 6.89 -9.19 -18.83
N ASP A 167 6.54 -10.45 -18.66
CA ASP A 167 5.76 -11.19 -19.65
C ASP A 167 4.36 -10.54 -19.82
N PRO A 168 3.76 -10.61 -21.02
CA PRO A 168 2.41 -10.07 -21.26
C PRO A 168 1.37 -10.60 -20.28
N THR A 169 1.48 -11.86 -19.88
CA THR A 169 0.60 -12.50 -18.89
C THR A 169 0.75 -11.85 -17.50
N GLN A 170 1.99 -11.59 -17.08
CA GLN A 170 2.27 -10.91 -15.81
C GLN A 170 1.74 -9.47 -15.81
N ALA A 171 1.88 -8.77 -16.93
CA ALA A 171 1.36 -7.41 -17.10
C ALA A 171 -0.18 -7.37 -17.01
N GLN A 172 -0.87 -8.37 -17.57
CA GLN A 172 -2.32 -8.52 -17.44
C GLN A 172 -2.74 -8.79 -16.00
N VAL A 173 -2.08 -9.72 -15.30
CA VAL A 173 -2.36 -10.01 -13.88
C VAL A 173 -2.21 -8.75 -13.05
N MET A 174 -1.12 -7.99 -13.21
CA MET A 174 -0.93 -6.72 -12.49
C MET A 174 -2.01 -5.69 -12.79
N LYS A 175 -2.51 -5.64 -14.03
CA LYS A 175 -3.59 -4.72 -14.42
C LYS A 175 -4.91 -5.04 -13.71
N PHE A 176 -5.22 -6.32 -13.51
CA PHE A 176 -6.45 -6.77 -12.85
C PHE A 176 -6.31 -6.86 -11.31
N MET A 177 -5.09 -6.81 -10.78
CA MET A 177 -4.81 -6.91 -9.35
C MET A 177 -5.66 -5.96 -8.48
N PRO A 178 -5.84 -4.67 -8.82
CA PRO A 178 -6.68 -3.77 -8.05
C PRO A 178 -8.12 -4.23 -7.91
N ILE A 179 -8.67 -4.81 -8.97
CA ILE A 179 -10.05 -5.31 -8.99
C ILE A 179 -10.16 -6.56 -8.12
N ILE A 180 -9.19 -7.49 -8.23
CA ILE A 180 -9.15 -8.71 -7.43
C ILE A 180 -9.08 -8.36 -5.95
N PHE A 181 -8.18 -7.44 -5.56
CA PHE A 181 -8.08 -7.00 -4.17
C PHE A 181 -9.34 -6.28 -3.69
N SER A 182 -9.93 -5.41 -4.51
CA SER A 182 -11.18 -4.73 -4.17
C SER A 182 -12.31 -5.72 -3.86
N VAL A 183 -12.47 -6.75 -4.69
CA VAL A 183 -13.46 -7.82 -4.47
C VAL A 183 -13.13 -8.63 -3.22
N MET A 184 -11.86 -8.95 -2.99
CA MET A 184 -11.43 -9.67 -1.79
C MET A 184 -11.77 -8.88 -0.51
N PHE A 185 -11.61 -7.55 -0.52
CA PHE A 185 -11.89 -6.69 0.64
C PHE A 185 -13.38 -6.63 1.02
N VAL A 186 -14.29 -7.07 0.15
CA VAL A 186 -15.72 -7.21 0.48
C VAL A 186 -15.95 -8.15 1.65
N PHE A 187 -15.08 -9.15 1.83
CA PHE A 187 -15.21 -10.17 2.88
C PHE A 187 -14.47 -9.82 4.18
N PHE A 188 -13.73 -8.72 4.20
CA PHE A 188 -12.94 -8.31 5.36
C PHE A 188 -13.72 -7.32 6.26
N PRO A 189 -13.37 -7.26 7.56
CA PRO A 189 -13.95 -6.29 8.49
C PRO A 189 -13.79 -4.84 8.01
N ALA A 190 -14.82 -4.02 8.23
CA ALA A 190 -14.82 -2.61 7.81
C ALA A 190 -13.68 -1.81 8.45
N GLY A 191 -13.24 -2.14 9.66
CA GLY A 191 -12.08 -1.52 10.32
C GLY A 191 -10.77 -1.77 9.56
N LEU A 192 -10.56 -2.97 9.02
CA LEU A 192 -9.40 -3.28 8.20
C LEU A 192 -9.47 -2.56 6.84
N CYS A 193 -10.66 -2.50 6.25
CA CYS A 193 -10.89 -1.75 5.02
C CYS A 193 -10.62 -0.25 5.23
N LEU A 194 -11.09 0.32 6.34
CA LEU A 194 -10.85 1.70 6.73
C LEU A 194 -9.34 2.00 6.85
N TYR A 195 -8.62 1.17 7.61
CA TYR A 195 -7.16 1.28 7.70
C TYR A 195 -6.52 1.28 6.31
N THR A 196 -6.91 0.33 5.45
CA THR A 196 -6.28 0.15 4.13
C THR A 196 -6.62 1.32 3.20
N VAL A 197 -7.83 1.84 3.23
CA VAL A 197 -8.27 3.01 2.45
C VAL A 197 -7.50 4.25 2.88
N VAL A 198 -7.42 4.54 4.18
CA VAL A 198 -6.68 5.70 4.70
C VAL A 198 -5.19 5.57 4.37
N ASN A 199 -4.62 4.41 4.62
CA ASN A 199 -3.21 4.13 4.35
C ASN A 199 -2.85 4.31 2.86
N SER A 200 -3.66 3.75 1.96
CA SER A 200 -3.45 3.84 0.51
C SER A 200 -3.76 5.24 -0.03
N GLY A 201 -4.76 5.92 0.52
CA GLY A 201 -5.10 7.29 0.17
C GLY A 201 -3.98 8.27 0.50
N VAL A 202 -3.43 8.18 1.71
CA VAL A 202 -2.26 8.99 2.12
C VAL A 202 -1.05 8.67 1.24
N GLN A 203 -0.83 7.40 0.92
CA GLN A 203 0.25 6.98 0.03
C GLN A 203 0.10 7.56 -1.37
N LEU A 204 -1.11 7.56 -1.93
CA LEU A 204 -1.42 8.16 -3.24
C LEU A 204 -1.14 9.66 -3.24
N ILE A 205 -1.58 10.38 -2.20
CA ILE A 205 -1.32 11.82 -2.05
C ILE A 205 0.18 12.08 -1.95
N GLN A 206 0.90 11.34 -1.11
CA GLN A 206 2.35 11.46 -0.95
C GLN A 206 3.08 11.21 -2.27
N GLN A 207 2.71 10.17 -2.99
CA GLN A 207 3.26 9.82 -4.29
C GLN A 207 3.03 10.94 -5.32
N TYR A 208 1.81 11.45 -5.39
CA TYR A 208 1.44 12.53 -6.30
C TYR A 208 2.25 13.80 -6.03
N LEU A 209 2.36 14.22 -4.76
CA LEU A 209 3.12 15.41 -4.35
C LEU A 209 4.61 15.27 -4.69
N LEU A 210 5.20 14.10 -4.44
CA LEU A 210 6.60 13.85 -4.71
C LEU A 210 6.88 13.77 -6.22
N TYR A 211 6.00 13.19 -7.00
CA TYR A 211 6.14 13.15 -8.45
C TYR A 211 6.01 14.55 -9.06
N ARG A 212 5.09 15.36 -8.58
CA ARG A 212 4.96 16.76 -9.00
C ARG A 212 6.23 17.56 -8.67
N LYS A 213 6.77 17.42 -7.48
CA LYS A 213 7.99 18.09 -7.02
C LYS A 213 9.22 17.69 -7.85
N HIS A 214 9.33 16.44 -8.26
CA HIS A 214 10.48 15.92 -9.00
C HIS A 214 10.30 15.92 -10.53
N GLY A 215 9.27 16.61 -11.04
CA GLY A 215 9.05 16.78 -12.48
C GLY A 215 8.61 15.53 -13.24
N ALA A 216 8.15 14.50 -12.54
CA ALA A 216 7.67 13.25 -13.15
C ALA A 216 6.18 13.30 -13.54
N ALA A 217 5.47 14.42 -13.27
CA ALA A 217 4.05 14.60 -13.62
C ALA A 217 3.81 15.06 -15.08
N GLY A 218 4.87 15.21 -15.88
CA GLY A 218 4.80 15.78 -17.23
C GLY A 218 4.84 14.77 -18.38
N GLY A 219 4.44 13.52 -18.15
CA GLY A 219 4.44 12.47 -19.20
C GLY A 219 3.05 11.93 -19.50
N SER A 220 2.07 12.79 -19.75
CA SER A 220 0.88 12.40 -20.50
C SER A 220 1.19 12.52 -21.99
N SER A 221 1.84 11.56 -22.55
CA SER A 221 1.77 11.34 -23.99
C SER A 221 0.48 10.57 -24.26
N THR A 222 -0.55 11.29 -24.66
CA THR A 222 -1.59 10.88 -25.60
C THR A 222 -0.95 10.49 -26.95
N PRO A 223 -1.67 9.78 -27.77
CA PRO A 223 -2.61 8.66 -27.64
C PRO A 223 -2.00 7.32 -27.93
#